data_dbd2d5d150012728be53eae7a65bc977
#
_entry.id   dbd2d5d150012728be53eae7a65bc977
#
_cell.length_a   1.000
_cell.length_b   1.000
_cell.length_c   1.000
_cell.angle_alpha   90.00
_cell.angle_beta   90.00
_cell.angle_gamma   90.00
#
_symmetry.space_group_name_H-M   'P 1'
#
loop_
_entity.id
_entity.type
_entity.pdbx_description
1 polymer ?
#
loop_
_entity_poly.entity_id
_entity_poly.type
_entity_poly.pdbx_seq_one_letter_code
_entity_poly.pdbx_strand_id
1 'polypeptide(L)'
;MSALAAEIGLDEAANAPHPLLEARDLAFGFDAARPVFSGVSLAVAPREIVCLLGGSGCGKSTLLRQLARLEVPGVGHAQGEIRFLGEASSTPHPRAALVFQQPGLLPWLDAARNVGFGLDFARQPKLERELRARRVRDALAAVGLAGQGGLYPSQLSGGMAQRVALARALAREPVLLLADEPFSALDAITRTEMQELLVDVVHRWRTAALLVTHDIDEAILVGDRILLMGERPGRIVREWRVDMPRPRSDDAAFTALRLDILAALQATRRHSSIESPPGMPERKPVE
;
A
#
# COMPACT_ATOMS: atom_id res chain seq x y z
N MET A 1 2.29 -27.51 -3.02
CA MET A 1 2.55 -26.17 -2.49
C MET A 1 3.83 -26.04 -1.64
N SER A 2 4.37 -27.12 -1.08
CA SER A 2 5.52 -27.07 -0.14
C SER A 2 6.91 -26.94 -0.79
N ALA A 3 7.14 -27.40 -2.01
CA ALA A 3 8.49 -27.43 -2.61
C ALA A 3 8.91 -26.09 -3.27
N LEU A 4 7.98 -25.28 -3.72
CA LEU A 4 8.27 -24.00 -4.40
C LEU A 4 8.56 -22.85 -3.43
N ALA A 5 8.03 -22.93 -2.21
CA ALA A 5 8.27 -21.93 -1.17
C ALA A 5 9.72 -21.97 -0.64
N ALA A 6 10.35 -23.15 -0.66
CA ALA A 6 11.73 -23.32 -0.22
C ALA A 6 12.77 -22.84 -1.24
N GLU A 7 12.47 -22.92 -2.55
CA GLU A 7 13.40 -22.48 -3.60
C GLU A 7 13.53 -20.96 -3.76
N ILE A 8 12.61 -20.16 -3.18
CA ILE A 8 12.54 -18.72 -3.42
C ILE A 8 12.95 -17.87 -2.20
N GLY A 9 13.48 -18.49 -1.14
CA GLY A 9 13.92 -17.75 0.06
C GLY A 9 12.77 -17.03 0.80
N LEU A 10 11.52 -17.51 0.65
CA LEU A 10 10.37 -16.97 1.38
C LEU A 10 10.43 -17.27 2.88
N ASP A 11 11.07 -18.38 3.26
CA ASP A 11 11.28 -18.75 4.67
C ASP A 11 12.39 -17.92 5.32
N GLU A 12 13.40 -17.44 4.58
CA GLU A 12 14.43 -16.55 5.11
C GLU A 12 13.88 -15.15 5.44
N ALA A 13 12.97 -14.61 4.62
CA ALA A 13 12.35 -13.32 4.90
C ALA A 13 11.40 -13.35 6.12
N ALA A 14 10.80 -14.51 6.41
CA ALA A 14 9.88 -14.69 7.53
C ALA A 14 10.58 -14.81 8.89
N ASN A 15 11.86 -15.17 8.90
CA ASN A 15 12.71 -15.36 10.10
C ASN A 15 13.80 -14.28 10.21
N ALA A 16 13.75 -13.23 9.39
CA ALA A 16 14.76 -12.17 9.42
C ALA A 16 14.69 -11.42 10.76
N PRO A 17 15.82 -11.24 11.45
CA PRO A 17 15.90 -10.44 12.68
C PRO A 17 15.66 -8.95 12.43
N HIS A 18 15.45 -8.54 11.17
CA HIS A 18 15.27 -7.16 10.73
C HIS A 18 13.90 -6.96 10.08
N PRO A 19 13.33 -5.74 10.15
CA PRO A 19 12.11 -5.41 9.42
C PRO A 19 12.31 -5.64 7.91
N LEU A 20 11.21 -6.01 7.24
CA LEU A 20 11.19 -6.24 5.80
C LEU A 20 11.43 -4.93 5.02
N LEU A 21 10.78 -3.85 5.47
CA LEU A 21 10.97 -2.49 5.01
C LEU A 21 11.30 -1.61 6.21
N GLU A 22 12.33 -0.81 6.11
CA GLU A 22 12.69 0.18 7.11
C GLU A 22 12.96 1.53 6.43
N ALA A 23 12.37 2.57 6.99
CA ALA A 23 12.60 3.95 6.61
C ALA A 23 13.11 4.72 7.82
N ARG A 24 14.19 5.47 7.67
CA ARG A 24 14.82 6.25 8.73
C ARG A 24 14.96 7.69 8.29
N ASP A 25 14.38 8.57 9.09
CA ASP A 25 14.49 10.03 8.97
C ASP A 25 14.22 10.55 7.55
N LEU A 26 13.16 10.00 6.92
CA LEU A 26 12.80 10.39 5.56
C LEU A 26 12.27 11.81 5.52
N ALA A 27 12.78 12.60 4.58
CA ALA A 27 12.20 13.86 4.19
C ALA A 27 12.12 13.93 2.66
N PHE A 28 11.08 14.59 2.16
CA PHE A 28 10.90 14.84 0.74
C PHE A 28 10.13 16.14 0.50
N GLY A 29 10.53 16.89 -0.52
CA GLY A 29 9.83 18.06 -1.02
C GLY A 29 10.10 18.25 -2.50
N PHE A 30 9.14 18.80 -3.24
CA PHE A 30 9.35 19.25 -4.63
C PHE A 30 10.20 20.50 -4.69
N ASP A 31 10.21 21.26 -3.57
CA ASP A 31 11.05 22.42 -3.31
C ASP A 31 11.80 22.14 -1.99
N ALA A 32 13.12 22.39 -1.97
CA ALA A 32 13.95 22.18 -0.80
C ALA A 32 13.50 23.01 0.42
N ALA A 33 12.92 24.19 0.19
CA ALA A 33 12.42 25.07 1.23
C ALA A 33 11.03 24.65 1.78
N ARG A 34 10.33 23.74 1.09
CA ARG A 34 8.95 23.35 1.42
C ARG A 34 8.79 21.82 1.37
N PRO A 35 9.26 21.10 2.39
CA PRO A 35 9.10 19.66 2.43
C PRO A 35 7.63 19.27 2.51
N VAL A 36 7.25 18.23 1.78
CA VAL A 36 5.93 17.57 1.86
C VAL A 36 5.84 16.80 3.17
N PHE A 37 6.92 16.11 3.54
CA PHE A 37 7.08 15.45 4.83
C PHE A 37 8.55 15.50 5.27
N SER A 38 8.79 15.39 6.59
CA SER A 38 10.14 15.39 7.16
C SER A 38 10.22 14.57 8.45
N GLY A 39 11.39 13.94 8.71
CA GLY A 39 11.63 13.17 9.92
C GLY A 39 10.75 11.92 10.03
N VAL A 40 10.31 11.35 8.90
CA VAL A 40 9.46 10.17 8.89
C VAL A 40 10.32 8.92 9.06
N SER A 41 10.06 8.18 10.15
CA SER A 41 10.65 6.86 10.40
C SER A 41 9.55 5.84 10.61
N LEU A 42 9.64 4.70 9.93
CA LEU A 42 8.70 3.59 10.06
C LEU A 42 9.38 2.26 9.67
N ALA A 43 8.79 1.17 10.13
CA ALA A 43 9.21 -0.16 9.75
C ALA A 43 7.99 -1.03 9.49
N VAL A 44 8.13 -2.02 8.60
CA VAL A 44 7.14 -3.05 8.32
C VAL A 44 7.80 -4.41 8.54
N ALA A 45 7.25 -5.20 9.45
CA ALA A 45 7.72 -6.56 9.71
C ALA A 45 7.20 -7.55 8.64
N PRO A 46 7.82 -8.72 8.48
CA PRO A 46 7.28 -9.79 7.64
C PRO A 46 5.85 -10.16 8.05
N ARG A 47 4.96 -10.32 7.07
CA ARG A 47 3.53 -10.70 7.26
C ARG A 47 2.69 -9.70 8.05
N GLU A 48 3.19 -8.53 8.29
CA GLU A 48 2.49 -7.46 9.00
C GLU A 48 1.71 -6.59 8.01
N ILE A 49 0.52 -6.17 8.41
CA ILE A 49 -0.25 -5.14 7.73
C ILE A 49 -0.14 -3.84 8.53
N VAL A 50 0.55 -2.87 7.98
CA VAL A 50 0.67 -1.51 8.54
C VAL A 50 -0.26 -0.59 7.77
N CYS A 51 -1.15 0.12 8.47
CA CYS A 51 -2.00 1.14 7.88
C CYS A 51 -1.45 2.54 8.17
N LEU A 52 -1.19 3.32 7.11
CA LEU A 52 -0.79 4.71 7.20
C LEU A 52 -2.05 5.59 7.05
N LEU A 53 -2.56 6.05 8.19
CA LEU A 53 -3.74 6.88 8.30
C LEU A 53 -3.37 8.37 8.33
N GLY A 54 -4.23 9.24 7.83
CA GLY A 54 -4.04 10.69 7.95
C GLY A 54 -4.95 11.49 7.04
N GLY A 55 -5.02 12.79 7.28
CA GLY A 55 -5.80 13.72 6.46
C GLY A 55 -5.30 13.83 5.02
N SER A 56 -6.15 14.39 4.14
CA SER A 56 -5.75 14.67 2.76
C SER A 56 -4.62 15.71 2.72
N GLY A 57 -3.64 15.49 1.85
CA GLY A 57 -2.54 16.44 1.63
C GLY A 57 -1.40 16.41 2.65
N CYS A 58 -1.39 15.48 3.63
CA CYS A 58 -0.26 15.33 4.56
C CYS A 58 0.94 14.55 3.98
N GLY A 59 0.86 14.08 2.73
CA GLY A 59 1.99 13.46 2.03
C GLY A 59 2.02 11.92 2.01
N LYS A 60 0.96 11.22 2.42
CA LYS A 60 0.90 9.74 2.46
C LYS A 60 1.24 9.07 1.14
N SER A 61 0.57 9.44 0.05
CA SER A 61 0.82 8.88 -1.28
C SER A 61 2.22 9.22 -1.79
N THR A 62 2.75 10.40 -1.44
CA THR A 62 4.13 10.78 -1.75
C THR A 62 5.11 9.90 -0.97
N LEU A 63 4.88 9.70 0.33
CA LEU A 63 5.68 8.79 1.15
C LEU A 63 5.65 7.36 0.59
N LEU A 64 4.46 6.86 0.22
CA LEU A 64 4.33 5.51 -0.35
C LEU A 64 5.15 5.35 -1.63
N ARG A 65 5.16 6.37 -2.52
CA ARG A 65 5.96 6.37 -3.74
C ARG A 65 7.47 6.41 -3.44
N GLN A 66 7.89 7.18 -2.44
CA GLN A 66 9.28 7.20 -1.97
C GLN A 66 9.71 5.81 -1.46
N LEU A 67 8.88 5.16 -0.64
CA LEU A 67 9.12 3.79 -0.16
C LEU A 67 9.18 2.76 -1.30
N ALA A 68 8.37 2.94 -2.35
CA ALA A 68 8.40 2.13 -3.56
C ALA A 68 9.58 2.45 -4.50
N ARG A 69 10.36 3.50 -4.20
CA ARG A 69 11.40 4.04 -5.10
C ARG A 69 10.88 4.42 -6.50
N LEU A 70 9.64 4.89 -6.55
CA LEU A 70 8.99 5.41 -7.76
C LEU A 70 9.15 6.94 -7.85
N GLU A 71 10.37 7.39 -7.74
CA GLU A 71 10.73 8.80 -7.87
C GLU A 71 11.02 9.12 -9.33
N VAL A 72 10.66 10.33 -9.74
CA VAL A 72 11.11 10.86 -11.02
C VAL A 72 12.50 11.46 -10.78
N PRO A 73 13.57 10.94 -11.42
CA PRO A 73 14.92 11.47 -11.24
C PRO A 73 14.97 12.97 -11.54
N GLY A 74 15.61 13.72 -10.64
CA GLY A 74 15.73 15.18 -10.77
C GLY A 74 14.48 15.98 -10.37
N VAL A 75 13.42 15.30 -9.89
CA VAL A 75 12.22 15.94 -9.36
C VAL A 75 12.18 15.79 -7.85
N GLY A 76 12.36 16.88 -7.13
CA GLY A 76 12.29 16.93 -5.67
C GLY A 76 13.62 16.61 -4.96
N HIS A 77 13.59 16.82 -3.66
CA HIS A 77 14.72 16.65 -2.74
C HIS A 77 14.36 15.59 -1.71
N ALA A 78 14.98 14.43 -1.80
CA ALA A 78 14.83 13.32 -0.86
C ALA A 78 16.00 13.24 0.12
N GLN A 79 15.72 12.95 1.40
CA GLN A 79 16.73 12.70 2.45
C GLN A 79 16.31 11.48 3.26
N GLY A 80 17.25 10.92 4.01
CA GLY A 80 17.05 9.75 4.84
C GLY A 80 17.39 8.44 4.13
N GLU A 81 17.18 7.34 4.79
CA GLU A 81 17.55 6.00 4.32
C GLU A 81 16.30 5.10 4.22
N ILE A 82 16.23 4.31 3.14
CA ILE A 82 15.27 3.22 3.00
C ILE A 82 16.04 1.92 2.82
N ARG A 83 15.74 0.95 3.69
CA ARG A 83 16.23 -0.41 3.60
C ARG A 83 15.09 -1.36 3.25
N PHE A 84 15.35 -2.29 2.36
CA PHE A 84 14.43 -3.35 1.99
C PHE A 84 15.17 -4.69 2.06
N LEU A 85 14.62 -5.65 2.79
CA LEU A 85 15.27 -6.94 3.09
C LEU A 85 16.66 -6.76 3.73
N GLY A 86 16.84 -5.73 4.58
CA GLY A 86 18.10 -5.42 5.25
C GLY A 86 19.11 -4.64 4.41
N GLU A 87 18.88 -4.47 3.12
CA GLU A 87 19.80 -3.77 2.20
C GLU A 87 19.30 -2.36 1.87
N ALA A 88 20.25 -1.43 1.67
CA ALA A 88 19.92 -0.07 1.22
C ALA A 88 19.25 -0.13 -0.16
N SER A 89 18.06 0.45 -0.27
CA SER A 89 17.27 0.44 -1.50
C SER A 89 17.35 1.79 -2.20
N SER A 90 17.83 1.81 -3.44
CA SER A 90 17.94 3.01 -4.28
C SER A 90 17.05 2.94 -5.54
N THR A 91 16.48 1.79 -5.85
CA THR A 91 15.65 1.55 -7.04
C THR A 91 14.46 0.68 -6.70
N PRO A 92 13.38 0.70 -7.51
CA PRO A 92 12.24 -0.20 -7.31
C PRO A 92 12.69 -1.65 -7.25
N HIS A 93 12.26 -2.35 -6.18
CA HIS A 93 12.65 -3.74 -5.96
C HIS A 93 11.62 -4.70 -6.61
N PRO A 94 12.05 -5.76 -7.32
CA PRO A 94 11.15 -6.69 -8.00
C PRO A 94 10.18 -7.43 -7.06
N ARG A 95 10.55 -7.63 -5.79
CA ARG A 95 9.70 -8.27 -4.77
C ARG A 95 8.81 -7.29 -4.00
N ALA A 96 8.80 -6.01 -4.34
CA ALA A 96 7.81 -5.03 -3.88
C ALA A 96 6.81 -4.77 -5.00
N ALA A 97 5.52 -4.78 -4.68
CA ALA A 97 4.45 -4.48 -5.62
C ALA A 97 3.63 -3.29 -5.13
N LEU A 98 3.12 -2.49 -6.06
CA LEU A 98 2.28 -1.32 -5.76
C LEU A 98 0.91 -1.50 -6.39
N VAL A 99 -0.13 -1.23 -5.59
CA VAL A 99 -1.53 -1.12 -6.01
C VAL A 99 -1.95 0.33 -5.84
N PHE A 100 -2.44 0.94 -6.89
CA PHE A 100 -2.90 2.33 -6.89
C PHE A 100 -4.39 2.41 -6.57
N GLN A 101 -4.84 3.57 -6.15
CA GLN A 101 -6.25 3.91 -5.93
C GLN A 101 -7.11 3.61 -7.17
N GLN A 102 -6.63 4.01 -8.34
CA GLN A 102 -7.23 3.59 -9.61
C GLN A 102 -6.57 2.29 -10.10
N PRO A 103 -7.34 1.30 -10.57
CA PRO A 103 -6.80 0.00 -11.00
C PRO A 103 -5.70 0.09 -12.05
N GLY A 104 -5.72 1.13 -12.90
CA GLY A 104 -4.71 1.37 -13.94
C GLY A 104 -4.55 0.15 -14.86
N LEU A 105 -5.67 -0.48 -15.24
CA LEU A 105 -5.66 -1.58 -16.18
C LEU A 105 -5.44 -1.06 -17.59
N LEU A 106 -4.70 -1.82 -18.38
CA LEU A 106 -4.48 -1.54 -19.80
C LEU A 106 -5.76 -1.92 -20.58
N PRO A 107 -6.48 -0.95 -21.18
CA PRO A 107 -7.82 -1.19 -21.73
C PRO A 107 -7.83 -2.13 -22.94
N TRP A 108 -6.70 -2.29 -23.62
CA TRP A 108 -6.52 -3.20 -24.77
C TRP A 108 -6.09 -4.62 -24.40
N LEU A 109 -5.89 -4.91 -23.12
CA LEU A 109 -5.54 -6.23 -22.60
C LEU A 109 -6.72 -6.80 -21.81
N ASP A 110 -6.99 -8.10 -21.96
CA ASP A 110 -7.89 -8.83 -21.08
C ASP A 110 -7.34 -8.93 -19.64
N ALA A 111 -8.15 -9.41 -18.69
CA ALA A 111 -7.76 -9.52 -17.29
C ALA A 111 -6.52 -10.41 -17.10
N ALA A 112 -6.42 -11.55 -17.80
CA ALA A 112 -5.27 -12.44 -17.68
C ALA A 112 -3.98 -11.79 -18.20
N ARG A 113 -4.05 -11.04 -19.29
CA ARG A 113 -2.91 -10.31 -19.84
C ARG A 113 -2.55 -9.11 -18.96
N ASN A 114 -3.54 -8.42 -18.37
CA ASN A 114 -3.30 -7.39 -17.38
C ASN A 114 -2.56 -7.95 -16.15
N VAL A 115 -2.98 -9.12 -15.63
CA VAL A 115 -2.30 -9.79 -14.50
C VAL A 115 -0.89 -10.22 -14.89
N GLY A 116 -0.70 -10.75 -16.08
CA GLY A 116 0.61 -11.16 -16.61
C GLY A 116 1.52 -9.98 -16.99
N PHE A 117 0.96 -8.76 -17.02
CA PHE A 117 1.74 -7.58 -17.41
C PHE A 117 2.82 -7.28 -16.39
N GLY A 118 4.05 -7.18 -16.86
CA GLY A 118 5.20 -6.90 -16.01
C GLY A 118 5.93 -8.14 -15.48
N LEU A 119 5.42 -9.36 -15.67
CA LEU A 119 6.15 -10.58 -15.33
C LEU A 119 7.41 -10.81 -16.17
N ASP A 120 7.49 -10.20 -17.37
CA ASP A 120 8.63 -10.30 -18.30
C ASP A 120 9.54 -9.05 -18.24
N PHE A 121 9.34 -8.12 -17.30
CA PHE A 121 10.17 -6.93 -17.22
C PHE A 121 11.61 -7.30 -16.82
N ALA A 122 12.59 -6.51 -17.31
CA ALA A 122 14.01 -6.80 -17.21
C ALA A 122 14.53 -7.09 -15.77
N ARG A 123 13.85 -6.56 -14.77
CA ARG A 123 14.20 -6.80 -13.35
C ARG A 123 13.46 -7.98 -12.72
N GLN A 124 12.54 -8.62 -13.46
CA GLN A 124 11.82 -9.80 -12.98
C GLN A 124 12.61 -11.07 -13.32
N PRO A 125 12.51 -12.11 -12.48
CA PRO A 125 13.03 -13.44 -12.83
C PRO A 125 12.43 -13.91 -14.17
N LYS A 126 13.25 -14.46 -15.05
CA LYS A 126 12.74 -15.10 -16.26
C LYS A 126 11.90 -16.31 -15.90
N LEU A 127 10.66 -16.33 -16.36
CA LEU A 127 9.71 -17.41 -16.10
C LEU A 127 9.45 -18.21 -17.35
N GLU A 128 9.47 -19.53 -17.21
CA GLU A 128 8.97 -20.45 -18.22
C GLU A 128 7.49 -20.18 -18.51
N ARG A 129 7.06 -20.36 -19.77
CA ARG A 129 5.71 -20.04 -20.24
C ARG A 129 4.61 -20.68 -19.38
N GLU A 130 4.80 -21.92 -18.99
CA GLU A 130 3.84 -22.66 -18.15
C GLU A 130 3.75 -22.10 -16.73
N LEU A 131 4.89 -21.80 -16.13
CA LEU A 131 4.96 -21.19 -14.80
C LEU A 131 4.29 -19.82 -14.78
N ARG A 132 4.56 -18.99 -15.80
CA ARG A 132 3.91 -17.70 -15.96
C ARG A 132 2.38 -17.84 -16.08
N ALA A 133 1.90 -18.76 -16.92
CA ALA A 133 0.47 -19.00 -17.07
C ALA A 133 -0.17 -19.50 -15.77
N ARG A 134 0.55 -20.33 -15.00
CA ARG A 134 0.11 -20.78 -13.67
C ARG A 134 0.01 -19.62 -12.68
N ARG A 135 1.04 -18.77 -12.57
CA ARG A 135 1.01 -17.59 -11.68
C ARG A 135 -0.18 -16.66 -11.97
N VAL A 136 -0.48 -16.44 -13.25
CA VAL A 136 -1.64 -15.62 -13.66
C VAL A 136 -2.95 -16.27 -13.23
N ARG A 137 -3.11 -17.60 -13.46
CA ARG A 137 -4.33 -18.31 -13.03
C ARG A 137 -4.48 -18.32 -11.51
N ASP A 138 -3.41 -18.61 -10.77
CA ASP A 138 -3.41 -18.67 -9.32
C ASP A 138 -3.72 -17.29 -8.70
N ALA A 139 -3.17 -16.22 -9.26
CA ALA A 139 -3.44 -14.85 -8.83
C ALA A 139 -4.90 -14.44 -9.09
N LEU A 140 -5.46 -14.78 -10.27
CA LEU A 140 -6.89 -14.55 -10.56
C LEU A 140 -7.80 -15.36 -9.62
N ALA A 141 -7.45 -16.61 -9.36
CA ALA A 141 -8.21 -17.45 -8.43
C ALA A 141 -8.14 -16.90 -6.99
N ALA A 142 -6.97 -16.41 -6.54
CA ALA A 142 -6.78 -15.83 -5.22
C ALA A 142 -7.67 -14.61 -4.96
N VAL A 143 -8.02 -13.85 -6.02
CA VAL A 143 -8.91 -12.69 -5.91
C VAL A 143 -10.38 -13.00 -6.29
N GLY A 144 -10.74 -14.28 -6.40
CA GLY A 144 -12.12 -14.71 -6.72
C GLY A 144 -12.53 -14.49 -8.18
N LEU A 145 -11.58 -14.37 -9.11
CA LEU A 145 -11.82 -14.16 -10.54
C LEU A 145 -11.42 -15.39 -11.38
N ALA A 146 -11.47 -16.60 -10.80
CA ALA A 146 -11.23 -17.83 -11.54
C ALA A 146 -12.18 -17.92 -12.76
N GLY A 147 -11.63 -18.26 -13.94
CA GLY A 147 -12.40 -18.36 -15.17
C GLY A 147 -12.77 -17.02 -15.86
N GLN A 148 -12.48 -15.87 -15.25
CA GLN A 148 -12.83 -14.55 -15.79
C GLN A 148 -11.65 -13.85 -16.48
N GLY A 149 -10.57 -14.56 -16.73
CA GLY A 149 -9.33 -14.00 -17.31
C GLY A 149 -9.50 -13.41 -18.72
N GLY A 150 -10.53 -13.81 -19.48
CA GLY A 150 -10.80 -13.29 -20.83
C GLY A 150 -11.57 -11.97 -20.88
N LEU A 151 -12.06 -11.43 -19.73
CA LEU A 151 -12.82 -10.19 -19.71
C LEU A 151 -11.89 -8.98 -19.89
N TYR A 152 -12.33 -8.02 -20.71
CA TYR A 152 -11.65 -6.73 -20.89
C TYR A 152 -12.06 -5.73 -19.79
N PRO A 153 -11.23 -4.70 -19.51
CA PRO A 153 -11.55 -3.68 -18.50
C PRO A 153 -12.93 -3.04 -18.65
N SER A 154 -13.41 -2.86 -19.87
CA SER A 154 -14.75 -2.34 -20.17
C SER A 154 -15.91 -3.26 -19.76
N GLN A 155 -15.63 -4.52 -19.47
CA GLN A 155 -16.60 -5.55 -19.07
C GLN A 155 -16.54 -5.83 -17.56
N LEU A 156 -15.60 -5.18 -16.83
CA LEU A 156 -15.40 -5.38 -15.40
C LEU A 156 -16.18 -4.32 -14.61
N SER A 157 -16.77 -4.72 -13.48
CA SER A 157 -17.20 -3.76 -12.46
C SER A 157 -15.97 -3.08 -11.81
N GLY A 158 -16.17 -1.97 -11.10
CA GLY A 158 -15.10 -1.28 -10.37
C GLY A 158 -14.37 -2.21 -9.39
N GLY A 159 -15.12 -3.02 -8.64
CA GLY A 159 -14.56 -4.02 -7.73
C GLY A 159 -13.79 -5.12 -8.43
N MET A 160 -14.29 -5.62 -9.57
CA MET A 160 -13.56 -6.61 -10.38
C MET A 160 -12.27 -6.01 -10.95
N ALA A 161 -12.29 -4.78 -11.43
CA ALA A 161 -11.10 -4.10 -11.92
C ALA A 161 -10.04 -3.95 -10.82
N GLN A 162 -10.45 -3.61 -9.59
CA GLN A 162 -9.55 -3.53 -8.44
C GLN A 162 -8.99 -4.91 -8.06
N ARG A 163 -9.81 -5.97 -8.10
CA ARG A 163 -9.35 -7.36 -7.91
C ARG A 163 -8.32 -7.77 -8.98
N VAL A 164 -8.50 -7.39 -10.25
CA VAL A 164 -7.51 -7.62 -11.31
C VAL A 164 -6.21 -6.86 -11.04
N ALA A 165 -6.27 -5.61 -10.56
CA ALA A 165 -5.09 -4.85 -10.20
C ALA A 165 -4.33 -5.48 -9.03
N LEU A 166 -5.05 -5.99 -8.01
CA LEU A 166 -4.45 -6.77 -6.92
C LEU A 166 -3.83 -8.07 -7.44
N ALA A 167 -4.53 -8.83 -8.30
CA ALA A 167 -4.00 -10.05 -8.91
C ALA A 167 -2.72 -9.78 -9.71
N ARG A 168 -2.64 -8.65 -10.44
CA ARG A 168 -1.43 -8.21 -11.15
C ARG A 168 -0.24 -7.99 -10.21
N ALA A 169 -0.50 -7.43 -9.04
CA ALA A 169 0.52 -7.27 -8.01
C ALA A 169 0.96 -8.64 -7.46
N LEU A 170 0.02 -9.53 -7.14
CA LEU A 170 0.27 -10.85 -6.56
C LEU A 170 0.98 -11.82 -7.50
N ALA A 171 0.69 -11.76 -8.80
CA ALA A 171 1.33 -12.64 -9.80
C ALA A 171 2.87 -12.53 -9.80
N ARG A 172 3.40 -11.40 -9.29
CA ARG A 172 4.84 -11.17 -9.11
C ARG A 172 5.40 -11.85 -7.85
N GLU A 173 4.55 -12.48 -7.02
CA GLU A 173 4.92 -13.08 -5.73
C GLU A 173 5.71 -12.10 -4.84
N PRO A 174 5.13 -10.91 -4.55
CA PRO A 174 5.82 -9.90 -3.77
C PRO A 174 5.93 -10.34 -2.30
N VAL A 175 7.00 -9.88 -1.61
CA VAL A 175 7.08 -9.98 -0.15
C VAL A 175 6.50 -8.75 0.53
N LEU A 176 6.37 -7.64 -0.21
CA LEU A 176 5.77 -6.39 0.25
C LEU A 176 4.75 -5.87 -0.76
N LEU A 177 3.54 -5.63 -0.28
CA LEU A 177 2.49 -4.94 -1.00
C LEU A 177 2.36 -3.52 -0.48
N LEU A 178 2.52 -2.54 -1.34
CA LEU A 178 2.26 -1.14 -1.07
C LEU A 178 0.91 -0.79 -1.71
N ALA A 179 -0.03 -0.19 -0.99
CA ALA A 179 -1.34 0.12 -1.54
C ALA A 179 -1.77 1.55 -1.18
N ASP A 180 -2.10 2.34 -2.20
CA ASP A 180 -2.55 3.72 -2.06
C ASP A 180 -4.06 3.78 -2.18
N GLU A 181 -4.76 3.91 -1.05
CA GLU A 181 -6.24 3.97 -0.95
C GLU A 181 -6.97 2.89 -1.78
N PRO A 182 -6.63 1.60 -1.64
CA PRO A 182 -7.06 0.56 -2.58
C PRO A 182 -8.57 0.28 -2.57
N PHE A 183 -9.31 0.78 -1.58
CA PHE A 183 -10.74 0.52 -1.40
C PHE A 183 -11.61 1.76 -1.58
N SER A 184 -11.03 2.95 -1.76
CA SER A 184 -11.76 4.23 -1.74
C SER A 184 -12.81 4.39 -2.85
N ALA A 185 -12.61 3.73 -4.00
CA ALA A 185 -13.51 3.80 -5.16
C ALA A 185 -14.59 2.70 -5.16
N LEU A 186 -14.70 1.90 -4.08
CA LEU A 186 -15.62 0.77 -3.99
C LEU A 186 -16.87 1.13 -3.19
N ASP A 187 -18.02 0.53 -3.57
CA ASP A 187 -19.21 0.53 -2.75
C ASP A 187 -18.99 -0.26 -1.44
N ALA A 188 -19.88 -0.10 -0.46
CA ALA A 188 -19.69 -0.63 0.89
C ALA A 188 -19.52 -2.16 0.94
N ILE A 189 -20.32 -2.90 0.15
CA ILE A 189 -20.29 -4.37 0.14
C ILE A 189 -18.96 -4.84 -0.48
N THR A 190 -18.67 -4.37 -1.67
CA THR A 190 -17.43 -4.71 -2.39
C THR A 190 -16.18 -4.30 -1.59
N ARG A 191 -16.23 -3.19 -0.85
CA ARG A 191 -15.16 -2.73 0.03
C ARG A 191 -14.88 -3.75 1.13
N THR A 192 -15.91 -4.21 1.86
CA THR A 192 -15.76 -5.23 2.90
C THR A 192 -15.14 -6.51 2.34
N GLU A 193 -15.67 -7.01 1.21
CA GLU A 193 -15.10 -8.19 0.56
C GLU A 193 -13.62 -8.02 0.17
N MET A 194 -13.24 -6.83 -0.32
CA MET A 194 -11.86 -6.54 -0.70
C MET A 194 -10.92 -6.41 0.51
N GLN A 195 -11.41 -5.89 1.64
CA GLN A 195 -10.66 -5.82 2.89
C GLN A 195 -10.37 -7.23 3.43
N GLU A 196 -11.38 -8.08 3.50
CA GLU A 196 -11.22 -9.49 3.89
C GLU A 196 -10.27 -10.22 2.94
N LEU A 197 -10.44 -10.04 1.63
CA LEU A 197 -9.57 -10.61 0.62
C LEU A 197 -8.11 -10.20 0.80
N LEU A 198 -7.84 -8.91 1.07
CA LEU A 198 -6.48 -8.44 1.28
C LEU A 198 -5.84 -9.11 2.50
N VAL A 199 -6.57 -9.18 3.62
CA VAL A 199 -6.10 -9.86 4.85
C VAL A 199 -5.79 -11.31 4.56
N ASP A 200 -6.68 -12.04 3.90
CA ASP A 200 -6.50 -13.43 3.48
C ASP A 200 -5.24 -13.61 2.62
N VAL A 201 -5.07 -12.74 1.62
CA VAL A 201 -3.93 -12.78 0.71
C VAL A 201 -2.62 -12.56 1.45
N VAL A 202 -2.55 -11.55 2.32
CA VAL A 202 -1.34 -11.26 3.12
C VAL A 202 -0.94 -12.49 3.94
N HIS A 203 -1.91 -13.14 4.60
CA HIS A 203 -1.62 -14.31 5.42
C HIS A 203 -1.27 -15.55 4.59
N ARG A 204 -2.02 -15.85 3.52
CA ARG A 204 -1.80 -17.05 2.69
C ARG A 204 -0.52 -16.98 1.88
N TRP A 205 -0.16 -15.78 1.38
CA TRP A 205 1.01 -15.58 0.52
C TRP A 205 2.23 -15.12 1.31
N ARG A 206 2.11 -15.03 2.65
CA ARG A 206 3.17 -14.57 3.55
C ARG A 206 3.77 -13.22 3.14
N THR A 207 2.95 -12.36 2.55
CA THR A 207 3.29 -11.01 2.12
C THR A 207 3.09 -10.04 3.27
N ALA A 208 3.92 -9.02 3.42
CA ALA A 208 3.62 -7.87 4.26
C ALA A 208 2.87 -6.81 3.46
N ALA A 209 2.15 -5.90 4.11
CA ALA A 209 1.46 -4.81 3.43
C ALA A 209 1.63 -3.48 4.16
N LEU A 210 1.79 -2.40 3.39
CA LEU A 210 1.64 -1.02 3.87
C LEU A 210 0.50 -0.38 3.07
N LEU A 211 -0.60 -0.09 3.77
CA LEU A 211 -1.79 0.54 3.21
C LEU A 211 -1.85 2.01 3.58
N VAL A 212 -2.07 2.84 2.59
CA VAL A 212 -2.49 4.23 2.82
C VAL A 212 -4.00 4.30 2.80
N THR A 213 -4.58 4.91 3.83
CA THR A 213 -6.03 5.16 3.91
C THR A 213 -6.32 6.45 4.66
N HIS A 214 -7.52 6.99 4.48
CA HIS A 214 -8.08 8.08 5.27
C HIS A 214 -9.27 7.61 6.14
N ASP A 215 -9.63 6.33 6.04
CA ASP A 215 -10.75 5.72 6.76
C ASP A 215 -10.22 4.99 8.01
N ILE A 216 -10.74 5.40 9.19
CA ILE A 216 -10.34 4.85 10.49
C ILE A 216 -10.80 3.40 10.63
N ASP A 217 -12.02 3.11 10.22
CA ASP A 217 -12.62 1.77 10.35
C ASP A 217 -11.87 0.77 9.49
N GLU A 218 -11.53 1.17 8.25
CA GLU A 218 -10.68 0.40 7.37
C GLU A 218 -9.33 0.10 8.02
N ALA A 219 -8.66 1.12 8.57
CA ALA A 219 -7.35 0.93 9.22
C ALA A 219 -7.44 -0.04 10.42
N ILE A 220 -8.53 0.01 11.21
CA ILE A 220 -8.74 -0.90 12.33
C ILE A 220 -9.08 -2.32 11.83
N LEU A 221 -9.92 -2.46 10.81
CA LEU A 221 -10.34 -3.78 10.29
C LEU A 221 -9.18 -4.56 9.70
N VAL A 222 -8.31 -3.89 8.94
CA VAL A 222 -7.26 -4.53 8.12
C VAL A 222 -5.90 -4.55 8.81
N GLY A 223 -5.51 -3.45 9.51
CA GLY A 223 -4.15 -3.24 10.01
C GLY A 223 -3.80 -4.03 11.26
N ASP A 224 -2.58 -4.48 11.39
CA ASP A 224 -1.99 -4.95 12.66
C ASP A 224 -1.36 -3.80 13.44
N ARG A 225 -0.92 -2.77 12.70
CA ARG A 225 -0.49 -1.48 13.25
C ARG A 225 -1.06 -0.35 12.43
N ILE A 226 -1.33 0.78 13.12
CA ILE A 226 -1.84 2.00 12.50
C ILE A 226 -0.87 3.12 12.84
N LEU A 227 -0.33 3.78 11.80
CA LEU A 227 0.52 4.95 11.91
C LEU A 227 -0.29 6.17 11.50
N LEU A 228 -0.44 7.15 12.37
CA LEU A 228 -1.08 8.42 12.05
C LEU A 228 -0.05 9.40 11.51
N MET A 229 -0.23 9.80 10.26
CA MET A 229 0.54 10.87 9.63
C MET A 229 -0.26 12.17 9.68
N GLY A 230 0.34 13.20 10.28
CA GLY A 230 -0.28 14.53 10.44
C GLY A 230 0.74 15.63 10.27
N GLU A 231 0.32 16.86 10.55
CA GLU A 231 1.10 18.10 10.47
C GLU A 231 1.48 18.52 9.03
N ARG A 232 2.17 19.66 8.94
CA ARG A 232 2.78 20.17 7.69
C ARG A 232 4.11 20.84 8.06
N PRO A 233 5.27 20.27 7.61
CA PRO A 233 5.40 19.06 6.81
C PRO A 233 4.93 17.78 7.52
N GLY A 234 4.46 16.79 6.74
CA GLY A 234 3.91 15.55 7.27
C GLY A 234 4.89 14.78 8.14
N ARG A 235 4.41 14.26 9.28
CA ARG A 235 5.18 13.43 10.23
C ARG A 235 4.34 12.29 10.77
N ILE A 236 4.97 11.22 11.24
CA ILE A 236 4.27 10.21 12.03
C ILE A 236 4.11 10.79 13.45
N VAL A 237 2.87 11.02 13.84
CA VAL A 237 2.53 11.68 15.13
C VAL A 237 2.10 10.70 16.20
N ARG A 238 1.58 9.55 15.81
CA ARG A 238 1.14 8.50 16.74
C ARG A 238 1.07 7.14 16.06
N GLU A 239 1.20 6.09 16.87
CA GLU A 239 1.11 4.70 16.46
C GLU A 239 0.22 3.92 17.40
N TRP A 240 -0.54 2.95 16.86
CA TRP A 240 -1.33 1.97 17.61
C TRP A 240 -1.03 0.57 17.12
N ARG A 241 -1.02 -0.39 18.04
CA ARG A 241 -1.15 -1.81 17.75
C ARG A 241 -2.61 -2.22 17.86
N VAL A 242 -3.06 -3.07 16.95
CA VAL A 242 -4.45 -3.52 16.89
C VAL A 242 -4.50 -4.95 17.40
N ASP A 243 -4.56 -5.10 18.74
CA ASP A 243 -4.51 -6.41 19.43
C ASP A 243 -5.91 -7.08 19.51
N MET A 244 -6.72 -6.92 18.47
CA MET A 244 -8.04 -7.55 18.37
C MET A 244 -7.97 -8.78 17.46
N PRO A 245 -8.61 -9.91 17.85
CA PRO A 245 -8.64 -11.11 17.01
C PRO A 245 -9.40 -10.86 15.70
N ARG A 246 -9.06 -11.61 14.67
CA ARG A 246 -9.77 -11.58 13.38
C ARG A 246 -10.79 -12.74 13.30
N PRO A 247 -11.95 -12.59 12.64
CA PRO A 247 -12.45 -11.37 12.01
C PRO A 247 -12.82 -10.30 13.05
N ARG A 248 -12.46 -9.05 12.78
CA ARG A 248 -12.79 -7.92 13.65
C ARG A 248 -14.22 -7.45 13.39
N SER A 249 -14.91 -7.10 14.46
CA SER A 249 -16.27 -6.58 14.43
C SER A 249 -16.36 -5.27 15.20
N ASP A 250 -17.40 -4.49 14.97
CA ASP A 250 -17.64 -3.21 15.66
C ASP A 250 -18.13 -3.48 17.11
N ASP A 251 -17.23 -3.96 17.95
CA ASP A 251 -17.45 -4.19 19.37
C ASP A 251 -16.94 -3.00 20.23
N ALA A 252 -16.98 -3.15 21.55
CA ALA A 252 -16.56 -2.11 22.48
C ALA A 252 -15.06 -1.76 22.32
N ALA A 253 -14.20 -2.73 22.04
CA ALA A 253 -12.76 -2.51 21.85
C ALA A 253 -12.49 -1.75 20.53
N PHE A 254 -13.19 -2.12 19.46
CA PHE A 254 -13.16 -1.42 18.18
C PHE A 254 -13.60 0.05 18.34
N THR A 255 -14.75 0.26 18.99
CA THR A 255 -15.30 1.61 19.22
C THR A 255 -14.35 2.46 20.05
N ALA A 256 -13.73 1.89 21.11
CA ALA A 256 -12.77 2.61 21.95
C ALA A 256 -11.53 3.04 21.13
N LEU A 257 -10.96 2.15 20.32
CA LEU A 257 -9.83 2.45 19.45
C LEU A 257 -10.18 3.49 18.40
N ARG A 258 -11.37 3.37 17.76
CA ARG A 258 -11.89 4.35 16.80
C ARG A 258 -11.93 5.76 17.40
N LEU A 259 -12.48 5.90 18.61
CA LEU A 259 -12.59 7.20 19.27
C LEU A 259 -11.22 7.79 19.64
N ASP A 260 -10.27 6.97 20.07
CA ASP A 260 -8.90 7.42 20.37
C ASP A 260 -8.17 7.90 19.10
N ILE A 261 -8.28 7.14 18.01
CA ILE A 261 -7.72 7.54 16.71
C ILE A 261 -8.37 8.82 16.20
N LEU A 262 -9.71 8.92 16.28
CA LEU A 262 -10.45 10.11 15.86
C LEU A 262 -10.01 11.36 16.63
N ALA A 263 -9.84 11.25 17.94
CA ALA A 263 -9.36 12.35 18.80
C ALA A 263 -7.95 12.80 18.37
N ALA A 264 -7.04 11.86 18.12
CA ALA A 264 -5.69 12.15 17.63
C ALA A 264 -5.72 12.84 16.25
N LEU A 265 -6.55 12.34 15.31
CA LEU A 265 -6.71 12.93 13.98
C LEU A 265 -7.26 14.36 14.05
N GLN A 266 -8.19 14.64 14.95
CA GLN A 266 -8.72 15.98 15.17
C GLN A 266 -7.66 16.94 15.75
N ALA A 267 -6.80 16.45 16.66
CA ALA A 267 -5.71 17.23 17.21
C ALA A 267 -4.71 17.67 16.13
N THR A 268 -4.33 16.79 15.19
CA THR A 268 -3.42 17.14 14.10
C THR A 268 -3.99 18.21 13.17
N ARG A 269 -5.30 18.19 12.93
CA ARG A 269 -5.96 19.22 12.09
C ARG A 269 -5.95 20.61 12.73
N ARG A 270 -6.11 20.70 14.04
CA ARG A 270 -6.09 21.98 14.78
C ARG A 270 -4.71 22.63 14.72
N HIS A 271 -3.63 21.86 14.87
CA HIS A 271 -2.26 22.39 14.77
C HIS A 271 -1.96 22.91 13.37
N SER A 272 -2.38 22.20 12.31
CA SER A 272 -2.19 22.63 10.92
C SER A 272 -2.94 23.93 10.57
N SER A 273 -4.03 24.26 11.27
CA SER A 273 -4.82 25.46 11.03
C SER A 273 -4.25 26.71 11.71
N ILE A 274 -3.46 26.55 12.77
CA ILE A 274 -2.87 27.64 13.55
C ILE A 274 -1.59 28.18 12.88
N GLU A 275 -0.86 27.35 12.12
CA GLU A 275 0.40 27.71 11.46
C GLU A 275 0.24 28.34 10.07
N SER A 276 -0.97 28.48 9.54
CA SER A 276 -1.20 29.17 8.27
C SER A 276 -1.23 30.68 8.51
N PRO A 277 -0.26 31.49 7.99
CA PRO A 277 -0.32 32.93 8.11
C PRO A 277 -1.56 33.47 7.37
N PRO A 278 -2.26 34.46 7.93
CA PRO A 278 -3.38 35.09 7.26
C PRO A 278 -2.86 35.89 6.06
N GLY A 279 -3.26 35.51 4.83
CA GLY A 279 -3.10 36.33 3.66
C GLY A 279 -2.32 35.75 2.50
N MET A 280 -2.92 34.82 1.77
CA MET A 280 -2.69 34.67 0.34
C MET A 280 -4.03 34.73 -0.40
N PRO A 281 -4.20 35.62 -1.38
CA PRO A 281 -5.43 35.65 -2.17
C PRO A 281 -5.55 34.39 -3.01
N GLU A 282 -6.77 33.83 -3.03
CA GLU A 282 -7.14 32.73 -3.90
C GLU A 282 -6.79 33.08 -5.37
N ARG A 283 -5.92 32.27 -5.97
CA ARG A 283 -5.73 32.33 -7.42
C ARG A 283 -7.00 31.80 -8.08
N LYS A 284 -7.76 32.72 -8.71
CA LYS A 284 -8.85 32.35 -9.63
C LYS A 284 -8.30 31.43 -10.73
N PRO A 285 -9.07 30.42 -11.14
CA PRO A 285 -8.70 29.60 -12.30
C PRO A 285 -8.64 30.52 -13.53
N VAL A 286 -7.60 30.36 -14.32
CA VAL A 286 -7.48 30.97 -15.65
C VAL A 286 -8.34 30.10 -16.56
N GLU A 287 -9.29 30.76 -17.25
CA GLU A 287 -10.15 30.19 -18.29
C GLU A 287 -9.37 29.54 -19.43
#